data_9005e5b9a35dd9db94af8922e015c16b
#
_entry.id   9005e5b9a35dd9db94af8922e015c16b
#
_cell.length_a   1.000
_cell.length_b   1.000
_cell.length_c   1.000
_cell.angle_alpha   90.00
_cell.angle_beta   90.00
_cell.angle_gamma   90.00
#
_symmetry.space_group_name_H-M   'P 1'
#
loop_
_entity.id
_entity.type
_entity.pdbx_description
1 polymer ?
#
loop_
_entity_poly.entity_id
_entity_poly.type
_entity_poly.pdbx_seq_one_letter_code
_entity_poly.pdbx_strand_id
1 'polypeptide(L)'
;MHKVKAKGILSAANGMNIYRGCQHGCIYCDARSKCYQMNHRFEDIEVKENAPELLENALKRKRRKCMIGTGAMSDPYIPLEKELKLTRRCLEIINRYGFGVTVQTKSASVMRDIDLFTKINDKSKAVLQMTLTTADESLCRIIEPNVSVTKERFETLKAFHENGIPVSYTHLTLPTN
;
A
#
# COMPACT_ATOMS: atom_id res chain seq x y z
N MET A 1 -4.24 -12.86 13.08
CA MET A 1 -3.07 -11.98 12.93
C MET A 1 -2.11 -12.14 14.07
N HIS A 2 -0.82 -11.94 13.84
CA HIS A 2 0.21 -11.95 14.89
C HIS A 2 1.16 -10.77 14.70
N LYS A 3 1.72 -10.29 15.80
CA LYS A 3 2.67 -9.15 15.79
C LYS A 3 4.10 -9.67 15.83
N VAL A 4 4.98 -8.98 15.09
CA VAL A 4 6.42 -9.28 15.10
C VAL A 4 7.23 -8.00 15.26
N LYS A 5 8.40 -8.14 15.88
CA LYS A 5 9.44 -7.12 15.87
C LYS A 5 10.40 -7.39 14.72
N ALA A 6 10.24 -6.63 13.63
CA ALA A 6 11.09 -6.78 12.46
C ALA A 6 12.49 -6.18 12.70
N LYS A 7 13.50 -6.67 11.96
CA LYS A 7 14.87 -6.14 11.99
C LYS A 7 15.11 -4.98 11.01
N GLY A 8 14.23 -4.85 10.02
CA GLY A 8 14.29 -3.80 8.99
C GLY A 8 12.96 -3.61 8.30
N ILE A 9 12.77 -2.48 7.64
CA ILE A 9 11.51 -2.10 7.00
C ILE A 9 11.68 -1.75 5.53
N LEU A 10 12.80 -1.19 5.13
CA LEU A 10 13.06 -0.81 3.74
C LEU A 10 13.90 -1.87 3.02
N SER A 11 13.48 -2.23 1.82
CA SER A 11 14.28 -3.01 0.87
C SER A 11 15.39 -2.15 0.26
N ALA A 12 16.31 -2.78 -0.50
CA ALA A 12 17.34 -2.07 -1.26
C ALA A 12 16.75 -1.05 -2.25
N ALA A 13 15.59 -1.34 -2.83
CA ALA A 13 14.85 -0.46 -3.74
C ALA A 13 13.88 0.49 -3.02
N ASN A 14 14.03 0.69 -1.70
CA ASN A 14 13.17 1.54 -0.86
C ASN A 14 11.70 1.08 -0.77
N GLY A 15 11.43 -0.19 -1.04
CA GLY A 15 10.12 -0.79 -0.80
C GLY A 15 9.87 -0.99 0.69
N MET A 16 8.67 -0.64 1.15
CA MET A 16 8.22 -0.77 2.53
C MET A 16 7.03 -1.74 2.60
N ASN A 17 7.12 -2.77 3.43
CA ASN A 17 6.02 -3.68 3.71
C ASN A 17 5.78 -3.73 5.22
N ILE A 18 4.72 -3.06 5.68
CA ILE A 18 4.29 -3.01 7.09
C ILE A 18 3.64 -4.33 7.49
N TYR A 19 2.89 -4.88 6.56
CA TYR A 19 2.16 -6.14 6.71
C TYR A 19 2.77 -7.21 5.82
N ARG A 20 2.61 -8.48 6.21
CA ARG A 20 2.90 -9.64 5.41
C ARG A 20 1.69 -10.57 5.42
N GLY A 21 1.18 -10.89 4.23
CA GLY A 21 -0.16 -11.44 4.02
C GLY A 21 -1.17 -10.35 3.72
N CYS A 22 -2.37 -10.74 3.28
CA CYS A 22 -3.40 -9.80 2.86
C CYS A 22 -4.79 -10.41 3.05
N GLN A 23 -5.76 -9.59 3.52
CA GLN A 23 -7.13 -10.00 3.77
C GLN A 23 -8.07 -9.71 2.57
N HIS A 24 -7.57 -9.12 1.50
CA HIS A 24 -8.38 -8.77 0.32
C HIS A 24 -8.94 -9.98 -0.42
N GLY A 25 -8.28 -11.14 -0.32
CA GLY A 25 -8.80 -12.40 -0.86
C GLY A 25 -8.76 -12.52 -2.38
N CYS A 26 -8.01 -11.68 -3.09
CA CYS A 26 -7.89 -11.76 -4.55
C CYS A 26 -7.50 -13.16 -5.00
N ILE A 27 -8.29 -13.77 -5.89
CA ILE A 27 -8.08 -15.15 -6.33
C ILE A 27 -6.83 -15.35 -7.19
N TYR A 28 -6.35 -14.29 -7.84
CA TYR A 28 -5.17 -14.28 -8.71
C TYR A 28 -3.89 -13.77 -8.01
N CYS A 29 -3.90 -13.59 -6.68
CA CYS A 29 -2.80 -12.99 -5.95
C CYS A 29 -1.54 -13.86 -5.96
N ASP A 30 -0.49 -13.42 -6.65
CA ASP A 30 0.80 -14.09 -6.73
C ASP A 30 1.60 -14.04 -5.43
N ALA A 31 1.32 -13.08 -4.54
CA ALA A 31 1.94 -12.98 -3.23
C ALA A 31 1.66 -14.19 -2.32
N ARG A 32 0.71 -15.06 -2.70
CA ARG A 32 0.47 -16.38 -2.09
C ARG A 32 1.48 -17.44 -2.53
N SER A 33 2.26 -17.15 -3.55
CA SER A 33 3.22 -18.11 -4.11
C SER A 33 4.32 -18.47 -3.10
N LYS A 34 4.78 -19.71 -3.18
CA LYS A 34 5.88 -20.23 -2.36
C LYS A 34 7.20 -19.47 -2.52
N CYS A 35 7.39 -18.76 -3.65
CA CYS A 35 8.59 -17.94 -3.86
C CYS A 35 8.76 -16.82 -2.82
N TYR A 36 7.69 -16.37 -2.19
CA TYR A 36 7.73 -15.37 -1.11
C TYR A 36 8.04 -15.97 0.27
N GLN A 37 8.23 -17.31 0.36
CA GLN A 37 8.70 -18.02 1.54
C GLN A 37 7.90 -17.66 2.82
N MET A 38 6.57 -17.60 2.71
CA MET A 38 5.72 -17.44 3.88
C MET A 38 5.68 -18.74 4.69
N ASN A 39 5.94 -18.65 5.97
CA ASN A 39 5.92 -19.75 6.92
C ASN A 39 4.61 -19.86 7.72
N HIS A 40 3.62 -19.05 7.36
CA HIS A 40 2.27 -19.03 7.95
C HIS A 40 1.21 -18.89 6.85
N ARG A 41 -0.05 -19.07 7.21
CA ARG A 41 -1.16 -18.88 6.27
C ARG A 41 -1.19 -17.44 5.79
N PHE A 42 -1.49 -17.22 4.51
CA PHE A 42 -1.50 -15.88 3.89
C PHE A 42 -2.53 -14.93 4.54
N GLU A 43 -3.63 -15.48 5.05
CA GLU A 43 -4.69 -14.76 5.74
C GLU A 43 -4.35 -14.45 7.22
N ASP A 44 -3.35 -15.13 7.80
CA ASP A 44 -2.83 -14.80 9.12
C ASP A 44 -1.80 -13.67 8.99
N ILE A 45 -2.27 -12.44 9.11
CA ILE A 45 -1.46 -11.26 8.84
C ILE A 45 -0.35 -11.11 9.88
N GLU A 46 0.89 -11.12 9.40
CA GLU A 46 2.06 -10.70 10.18
C GLU A 46 2.11 -9.17 10.20
N VAL A 47 2.09 -8.58 11.37
CA VAL A 47 2.12 -7.13 11.59
C VAL A 47 3.48 -6.74 12.16
N LYS A 48 4.25 -5.93 11.45
CA LYS A 48 5.51 -5.37 11.95
C LYS A 48 5.20 -4.19 12.87
N GLU A 49 4.97 -4.47 14.15
CA GLU A 49 4.53 -3.45 15.12
C GLU A 49 5.51 -2.28 15.30
N ASN A 50 6.79 -2.53 15.09
CA ASN A 50 7.86 -1.53 15.15
C ASN A 50 8.18 -0.87 13.81
N ALA A 51 7.32 -1.03 12.78
CA ALA A 51 7.55 -0.47 11.45
C ALA A 51 7.79 1.06 11.44
N PRO A 52 7.02 1.88 12.18
CA PRO A 52 7.26 3.32 12.24
C PRO A 52 8.64 3.68 12.78
N GLU A 53 9.08 3.05 13.88
CA GLU A 53 10.39 3.29 14.48
C GLU A 53 11.54 2.91 13.55
N LEU A 54 11.41 1.75 12.90
CA LEU A 54 12.40 1.30 11.92
C LEU A 54 12.48 2.23 10.72
N LEU A 55 11.33 2.71 10.23
CA LEU A 55 11.27 3.66 9.13
C LEU A 55 11.94 4.98 9.52
N GLU A 56 11.61 5.54 10.66
CA GLU A 56 12.21 6.78 11.16
C GLU A 56 13.75 6.66 11.24
N ASN A 57 14.24 5.57 11.84
CA ASN A 57 15.68 5.31 11.94
C ASN A 57 16.34 5.13 10.56
N ALA A 58 15.66 4.49 9.61
CA ALA A 58 16.15 4.33 8.25
C ALA A 58 16.22 5.66 7.52
N LEU A 59 15.19 6.51 7.62
CA LEU A 59 15.14 7.80 6.93
C LEU A 59 16.14 8.81 7.51
N LYS A 60 16.38 8.80 8.83
CA LYS A 60 17.44 9.62 9.48
C LYS A 60 18.82 9.36 8.91
N ARG A 61 19.13 8.11 8.54
CA ARG A 61 20.44 7.71 8.02
C ARG A 61 20.62 7.95 6.52
N LYS A 62 19.51 8.16 5.76
CA LYS A 62 19.57 8.35 4.32
C LYS A 62 20.11 9.74 3.95
N ARG A 63 21.22 9.77 3.20
CA ARG A 63 21.85 11.01 2.71
C ARG A 63 21.08 11.66 1.56
N ARG A 64 20.36 10.87 0.75
CA ARG A 64 19.60 11.36 -0.42
C ARG A 64 18.13 11.04 -0.25
N LYS A 65 17.28 12.01 -0.58
CA LYS A 65 15.83 11.80 -0.62
C LYS A 65 15.47 10.88 -1.80
N CYS A 66 14.45 10.07 -1.59
CA CYS A 66 13.96 9.12 -2.59
C CYS A 66 12.46 8.88 -2.40
N MET A 67 11.86 8.17 -3.33
CA MET A 67 10.50 7.66 -3.18
C MET A 67 10.51 6.40 -2.32
N ILE A 68 9.58 6.31 -1.38
CA ILE A 68 9.32 5.11 -0.59
C ILE A 68 8.10 4.42 -1.20
N GLY A 69 8.28 3.19 -1.68
CA GLY A 69 7.20 2.42 -2.31
C GLY A 69 6.52 1.47 -1.32
N THR A 70 5.19 1.35 -1.35
CA THR A 70 4.46 0.34 -0.57
C THR A 70 3.27 -0.20 -1.35
N GLY A 71 2.83 -1.42 -1.02
CA GLY A 71 1.67 -2.06 -1.64
C GLY A 71 2.00 -3.14 -2.67
N ALA A 72 3.27 -3.35 -3.01
CA ALA A 72 3.66 -4.35 -4.02
C ALA A 72 3.42 -5.81 -3.56
N MET A 73 3.63 -6.12 -2.28
CA MET A 73 3.45 -7.49 -1.76
C MET A 73 2.22 -7.65 -0.87
N SER A 74 1.93 -6.65 -0.06
CA SER A 74 0.76 -6.61 0.82
C SER A 74 0.15 -5.24 0.72
N ASP A 75 -1.16 -5.17 0.60
CA ASP A 75 -1.85 -3.90 0.54
C ASP A 75 -1.68 -3.15 1.88
N PRO A 76 -1.22 -1.89 1.87
CA PRO A 76 -1.06 -1.11 3.10
C PRO A 76 -2.39 -0.65 3.71
N TYR A 77 -3.50 -0.82 3.02
CA TYR A 77 -4.85 -0.48 3.46
C TYR A 77 -5.77 -1.70 3.58
N ILE A 78 -5.24 -2.82 4.05
CA ILE A 78 -6.06 -3.97 4.46
C ILE A 78 -7.05 -3.55 5.56
N PRO A 79 -8.17 -4.29 5.77
CA PRO A 79 -9.16 -3.94 6.80
C PRO A 79 -8.56 -3.66 8.18
N LEU A 80 -7.53 -4.41 8.58
CA LEU A 80 -6.84 -4.26 9.86
C LEU A 80 -6.17 -2.88 10.04
N GLU A 81 -5.78 -2.21 8.95
CA GLU A 81 -5.16 -0.87 8.99
C GLU A 81 -6.13 0.21 9.53
N LYS A 82 -7.45 -0.01 9.45
CA LYS A 82 -8.43 0.92 10.03
C LYS A 82 -8.24 1.10 11.54
N GLU A 83 -7.84 0.02 12.22
CA GLU A 83 -7.60 -0.01 13.66
C GLU A 83 -6.15 0.36 14.01
N LEU A 84 -5.19 -0.27 13.33
CA LEU A 84 -3.77 -0.16 13.67
C LEU A 84 -3.14 1.17 13.27
N LYS A 85 -3.60 1.78 12.18
CA LYS A 85 -3.12 3.06 11.64
C LYS A 85 -1.60 3.14 11.45
N LEU A 86 -0.95 2.00 11.19
CA LEU A 86 0.51 1.94 11.02
C LEU A 86 0.96 2.60 9.71
N THR A 87 0.17 2.44 8.64
CA THR A 87 0.43 3.11 7.35
C THR A 87 0.38 4.62 7.51
N ARG A 88 -0.65 5.15 8.20
CA ARG A 88 -0.75 6.59 8.49
C ARG A 88 0.47 7.09 9.26
N ARG A 89 0.88 6.39 10.33
CA ARG A 89 2.07 6.74 11.11
C ARG A 89 3.35 6.74 10.25
N CYS A 90 3.49 5.79 9.34
CA CYS A 90 4.60 5.77 8.40
C CYS A 90 4.56 6.96 7.42
N LEU A 91 3.38 7.34 6.90
CA LEU A 91 3.22 8.53 6.06
C LEU A 91 3.57 9.82 6.80
N GLU A 92 3.20 9.95 8.07
CA GLU A 92 3.59 11.10 8.92
C GLU A 92 5.11 11.23 9.05
N ILE A 93 5.80 10.10 9.20
CA ILE A 93 7.28 10.06 9.25
C ILE A 93 7.88 10.44 7.89
N ILE A 94 7.36 9.88 6.78
CA ILE A 94 7.79 10.21 5.41
C ILE A 94 7.66 11.74 5.18
N ASN A 95 6.50 12.32 5.54
CA ASN A 95 6.27 13.76 5.45
C ASN A 95 7.25 14.58 6.31
N ARG A 96 7.46 14.16 7.56
CA ARG A 96 8.38 14.84 8.49
C ARG A 96 9.79 14.90 7.96
N TYR A 97 10.28 13.82 7.37
CA TYR A 97 11.62 13.73 6.82
C TYR A 97 11.74 14.19 5.37
N GLY A 98 10.67 14.65 4.71
CA GLY A 98 10.67 15.19 3.35
C GLY A 98 11.06 14.16 2.28
N PHE A 99 10.65 12.91 2.45
CA PHE A 99 10.75 11.87 1.43
C PHE A 99 9.49 11.81 0.58
N GLY A 100 9.59 11.30 -0.64
CA GLY A 100 8.44 11.01 -1.47
C GLY A 100 7.81 9.66 -1.14
N VAL A 101 6.59 9.43 -1.60
CA VAL A 101 5.88 8.16 -1.42
C VAL A 101 5.14 7.73 -2.68
N THR A 102 5.16 6.44 -2.96
CA THR A 102 4.23 5.80 -3.89
C THR A 102 3.49 4.68 -3.17
N VAL A 103 2.18 4.72 -3.24
CA VAL A 103 1.31 3.73 -2.59
C VAL A 103 0.50 3.01 -3.65
N GLN A 104 0.59 1.69 -3.65
CA GLN A 104 -0.27 0.83 -4.46
C GLN A 104 -1.31 0.17 -3.56
N THR A 105 -2.59 0.30 -3.91
CA THR A 105 -3.68 -0.27 -3.12
C THR A 105 -4.90 -0.60 -3.97
N LYS A 106 -5.76 -1.47 -3.46
CA LYS A 106 -7.11 -1.76 -3.97
C LYS A 106 -8.21 -1.24 -3.04
N SER A 107 -7.82 -0.48 -2.01
CA SER A 107 -8.74 -0.04 -0.96
C SER A 107 -9.00 1.46 -1.03
N ALA A 108 -10.26 1.85 -1.14
CA ALA A 108 -10.69 3.25 -1.02
C ALA A 108 -10.43 3.84 0.39
N SER A 109 -10.05 3.00 1.37
CA SER A 109 -9.67 3.48 2.72
C SER A 109 -8.44 4.38 2.71
N VAL A 110 -7.67 4.42 1.60
CA VAL A 110 -6.56 5.37 1.41
C VAL A 110 -7.02 6.84 1.44
N MET A 111 -8.30 7.11 1.16
CA MET A 111 -8.92 8.43 1.28
C MET A 111 -8.74 9.05 2.68
N ARG A 112 -8.68 8.23 3.72
CA ARG A 112 -8.41 8.66 5.10
C ARG A 112 -7.14 9.51 5.22
N ASP A 113 -6.15 9.25 4.38
CA ASP A 113 -4.81 9.80 4.50
C ASP A 113 -4.47 10.81 3.39
N ILE A 114 -5.47 11.27 2.62
CA ILE A 114 -5.28 12.24 1.51
C ILE A 114 -4.59 13.52 1.99
N ASP A 115 -4.84 13.95 3.23
CA ASP A 115 -4.19 15.10 3.85
C ASP A 115 -2.66 14.95 3.95
N LEU A 116 -2.19 13.72 4.21
CA LEU A 116 -0.76 13.42 4.26
C LEU A 116 -0.15 13.32 2.86
N PHE A 117 -0.88 12.75 1.91
CA PHE A 117 -0.43 12.72 0.51
C PHE A 117 -0.25 14.13 -0.04
N THR A 118 -1.19 15.04 0.20
CA THR A 118 -1.06 16.45 -0.19
C THR A 118 0.19 17.08 0.42
N LYS A 119 0.37 16.97 1.74
CA LYS A 119 1.55 17.51 2.43
C LYS A 119 2.88 16.92 1.95
N ILE A 120 2.90 15.63 1.60
CA ILE A 120 4.09 14.98 1.03
C ILE A 120 4.33 15.50 -0.40
N ASN A 121 3.27 15.62 -1.20
CA ASN A 121 3.37 16.09 -2.57
C ASN A 121 3.88 17.53 -2.67
N ASP A 122 3.50 18.40 -1.74
CA ASP A 122 4.00 19.77 -1.64
C ASP A 122 5.49 19.88 -1.38
N LYS A 123 6.05 18.92 -0.60
CA LYS A 123 7.47 18.93 -0.21
C LYS A 123 8.38 18.12 -1.13
N SER A 124 7.83 17.09 -1.71
CA SER A 124 8.57 16.11 -2.50
C SER A 124 7.67 15.58 -3.62
N LYS A 125 7.27 14.31 -3.56
CA LYS A 125 6.30 13.73 -4.50
C LYS A 125 5.49 12.63 -3.81
N ALA A 126 4.17 12.66 -4.02
CA ALA A 126 3.30 11.57 -3.65
C ALA A 126 2.59 11.02 -4.90
N VAL A 127 2.45 9.70 -4.99
CA VAL A 127 1.75 9.05 -6.10
C VAL A 127 0.82 7.99 -5.52
N LEU A 128 -0.44 8.03 -5.92
CA LEU A 128 -1.38 6.94 -5.66
C LEU A 128 -1.50 6.05 -6.89
N GLN A 129 -1.33 4.75 -6.70
CA GLN A 129 -1.58 3.73 -7.72
C GLN A 129 -2.71 2.83 -7.26
N MET A 130 -3.72 2.62 -8.12
CA MET A 130 -4.80 1.68 -7.83
C MET A 130 -4.91 0.63 -8.94
N THR A 131 -5.16 -0.62 -8.55
CA THR A 131 -5.46 -1.67 -9.52
C THR A 131 -6.95 -1.62 -9.87
N LEU A 132 -7.27 -1.52 -11.16
CA LEU A 132 -8.62 -1.57 -11.71
C LEU A 132 -8.72 -2.85 -12.56
N THR A 133 -9.20 -3.93 -11.96
CA THR A 133 -9.16 -5.27 -12.58
C THR A 133 -10.27 -5.46 -13.59
N THR A 134 -11.45 -4.95 -13.32
CA THR A 134 -12.65 -5.05 -14.17
C THR A 134 -13.56 -3.85 -13.93
N ALA A 135 -14.33 -3.46 -14.93
CA ALA A 135 -15.40 -2.46 -14.79
C ALA A 135 -16.70 -3.05 -14.23
N ASP A 136 -16.85 -4.37 -14.31
CA ASP A 136 -18.01 -5.09 -13.78
C ASP A 136 -17.87 -5.31 -12.27
N GLU A 137 -18.74 -4.67 -11.49
CA GLU A 137 -18.71 -4.77 -10.02
C GLU A 137 -19.06 -6.18 -9.51
N SER A 138 -19.92 -6.92 -10.22
CA SER A 138 -20.30 -8.28 -9.85
C SER A 138 -19.10 -9.21 -10.00
N LEU A 139 -18.39 -9.10 -11.12
CA LEU A 139 -17.14 -9.81 -11.34
C LEU A 139 -16.05 -9.39 -10.35
N CYS A 140 -15.94 -8.09 -10.06
CA CYS A 140 -15.00 -7.58 -9.07
C CYS A 140 -15.19 -8.27 -7.72
N ARG A 141 -16.43 -8.40 -7.23
CA ARG A 141 -16.73 -9.07 -5.96
C ARG A 141 -16.40 -10.55 -5.94
N ILE A 142 -16.41 -11.21 -7.10
CA ILE A 142 -16.05 -12.63 -7.24
C ILE A 142 -14.53 -12.79 -7.17
N ILE A 143 -13.79 -11.97 -7.92
CA ILE A 143 -12.35 -12.14 -8.06
C ILE A 143 -11.54 -11.41 -6.96
N GLU A 144 -12.13 -10.39 -6.34
CA GLU A 144 -11.54 -9.56 -5.29
C GLU A 144 -12.54 -9.30 -4.15
N PRO A 145 -12.94 -10.33 -3.39
CA PRO A 145 -14.13 -10.28 -2.52
C PRO A 145 -14.11 -9.24 -1.41
N ASN A 146 -12.93 -8.89 -0.89
CA ASN A 146 -12.79 -8.01 0.28
C ASN A 146 -12.08 -6.68 -0.05
N VAL A 147 -12.15 -6.23 -1.28
CA VAL A 147 -11.63 -4.91 -1.70
C VAL A 147 -12.76 -3.94 -1.97
N SER A 148 -12.42 -2.68 -2.11
CA SER A 148 -13.34 -1.67 -2.65
C SER A 148 -13.71 -1.99 -4.09
N VAL A 149 -14.98 -1.83 -4.46
CA VAL A 149 -15.43 -2.05 -5.84
C VAL A 149 -14.81 -1.05 -6.80
N THR A 150 -14.83 -1.35 -8.09
CA THR A 150 -14.14 -0.54 -9.11
C THR A 150 -14.61 0.91 -9.11
N LYS A 151 -15.90 1.16 -8.94
CA LYS A 151 -16.45 2.52 -8.81
C LYS A 151 -15.82 3.30 -7.66
N GLU A 152 -15.72 2.71 -6.47
CA GLU A 152 -15.10 3.36 -5.29
C GLU A 152 -13.61 3.66 -5.53
N ARG A 153 -12.90 2.77 -6.22
CA ARG A 153 -11.49 2.98 -6.58
C ARG A 153 -11.34 4.13 -7.58
N PHE A 154 -12.24 4.20 -8.57
CA PHE A 154 -12.25 5.29 -9.55
C PHE A 154 -12.52 6.64 -8.90
N GLU A 155 -13.53 6.73 -8.02
CA GLU A 155 -13.82 7.95 -7.25
C GLU A 155 -12.64 8.34 -6.33
N THR A 156 -11.93 7.35 -5.79
CA THR A 156 -10.71 7.58 -5.01
C THR A 156 -9.61 8.21 -5.88
N LEU A 157 -9.34 7.67 -7.07
CA LEU A 157 -8.37 8.24 -8.01
C LEU A 157 -8.75 9.65 -8.41
N LYS A 158 -10.03 9.89 -8.70
CA LYS A 158 -10.57 11.22 -9.04
C LYS A 158 -10.32 12.22 -7.91
N ALA A 159 -10.67 11.87 -6.67
CA ALA A 159 -10.47 12.74 -5.52
C ALA A 159 -8.99 13.08 -5.28
N PHE A 160 -8.09 12.12 -5.43
CA PHE A 160 -6.64 12.37 -5.34
C PHE A 160 -6.16 13.30 -6.45
N HIS A 161 -6.60 13.09 -7.69
CA HIS A 161 -6.28 13.95 -8.81
C HIS A 161 -6.76 15.39 -8.59
N GLU A 162 -8.00 15.57 -8.14
CA GLU A 162 -8.58 16.88 -7.83
C GLU A 162 -7.84 17.62 -6.70
N ASN A 163 -7.16 16.88 -5.82
CA ASN A 163 -6.26 17.43 -4.79
C ASN A 163 -4.82 17.63 -5.29
N GLY A 164 -4.58 17.57 -6.60
CA GLY A 164 -3.27 17.78 -7.20
C GLY A 164 -2.25 16.67 -6.99
N ILE A 165 -2.70 15.50 -6.50
CA ILE A 165 -1.82 14.34 -6.27
C ILE A 165 -1.76 13.51 -7.56
N PRO A 166 -0.56 13.22 -8.10
CA PRO A 166 -0.41 12.32 -9.23
C PRO A 166 -1.01 10.94 -8.95
N VAL A 167 -1.80 10.46 -9.90
CA VAL A 167 -2.45 9.15 -9.82
C VAL A 167 -2.06 8.28 -11.01
N SER A 168 -2.06 6.97 -10.78
CA SER A 168 -1.87 5.96 -11.81
C SER A 168 -2.79 4.78 -11.53
N TYR A 169 -3.11 4.02 -12.55
CA TYR A 169 -3.79 2.75 -12.37
C TYR A 169 -3.09 1.63 -13.11
N THR A 170 -3.24 0.41 -12.61
CA THR A 170 -2.82 -0.81 -13.27
C THR A 170 -4.04 -1.68 -13.53
N HIS A 171 -4.02 -2.43 -14.64
CA HIS A 171 -5.03 -3.42 -14.97
C HIS A 171 -4.35 -4.75 -15.34
N LEU A 172 -5.09 -5.84 -15.21
CA LEU A 172 -4.59 -7.12 -15.66
C LEU A 172 -4.65 -7.16 -17.19
N THR A 173 -3.52 -7.46 -17.81
CA THR A 173 -3.46 -7.79 -19.22
C THR A 173 -3.29 -9.30 -19.35
N LEU A 174 -4.15 -9.95 -20.11
CA LEU A 174 -3.91 -11.32 -20.52
C LEU A 174 -2.75 -11.35 -21.53
N PRO A 175 -1.86 -12.34 -21.45
CA PRO A 175 -0.88 -12.52 -22.50
C PRO A 175 -1.62 -12.72 -23.82
N THR A 176 -1.38 -11.85 -24.77
CA THR A 176 -1.82 -12.06 -26.17
C THR A 176 -0.75 -12.90 -26.84
N ASN A 177 -1.07 -14.17 -27.06
CA ASN A 177 -0.28 -15.05 -27.91
C ASN A 177 -0.60 -14.73 -29.37
#